data_de4cc18df9db3ff5d229a06779052c45
#
_entry.id   de4cc18df9db3ff5d229a06779052c45
#
_cell.length_a   1.000
_cell.length_b   1.000
_cell.length_c   1.000
_cell.angle_alpha   90.00
_cell.angle_beta   90.00
_cell.angle_gamma   90.00
#
_symmetry.space_group_name_H-M   'P 1'
#
loop_
_entity.id
_entity.type
_entity.pdbx_description
1 polymer ?
#
loop_
_entity_poly.entity_id
_entity_poly.type
_entity_poly.pdbx_seq_one_letter_code
_entity_poly.pdbx_strand_id
1 'polypeptide(L)'
;SASEVLRYGGRVFARCQPPRVRADIDLRIDERFHVVDGRLRHFGKDPFADTPVLGLEALIIARDHNIGLSGPSVDAIIEAAVAIPEGDMRLADEPEAQRRFVDLLVDPADVGSPTPLEMCHEVGLLERIIPEFAASRGRMQHEGFHVYTVDQHSIYAVEFLKAIARGDHRKDYTMATAVHLGIDDPRPLYLSTLLHDAGKPFGDQLAEGARIVRLAARRAELGESLIERCVFLVAEHQTMPMLSQKRDLTDALLIREFAEKVGERRTLDELYLVSLADMANVSPQYLTSWKLTLLDELYLRTAAEFANRGRRETIARRPRSDEPEGLPPRYYSLFDQELRREHRSLLDELRSSSETILVDLAEGSGATRLTVVTADRRGLLAILTAGLAELGLEVVAADIFSVPFEPKIALDVFRVVPRDPAALQRPHDDGDWAAQVRRHLQERLAQAPSGEALREPAPPLPTRAGGRQRRATTKIRFSEDPAGCRTIVDVETIENPGVAGRISRSFAALDLDIEIARINTEMRRVDAVFYVSKLDDEQRGELAKVIRANLRTRRR
;
A
#
# COMPACT_ATOMS: atom_id res chain seq x y z
N SER A 1 1.49 26.43 4.36
CA SER A 1 1.70 25.47 3.26
C SER A 1 1.20 26.05 1.93
N ALA A 2 1.59 25.47 0.78
CA ALA A 2 1.10 25.91 -0.53
C ALA A 2 -0.44 25.79 -0.63
N SER A 3 -1.02 24.77 0.02
CA SER A 3 -2.47 24.58 0.14
C SER A 3 -3.14 25.71 0.93
N GLU A 4 -2.55 26.17 2.01
CA GLU A 4 -3.08 27.33 2.77
C GLU A 4 -3.03 28.60 1.94
N VAL A 5 -1.96 28.83 1.20
CA VAL A 5 -1.85 30.00 0.31
C VAL A 5 -2.90 29.94 -0.79
N LEU A 6 -3.15 28.79 -1.40
CA LEU A 6 -4.21 28.59 -2.39
C LEU A 6 -5.62 28.75 -1.76
N ARG A 7 -5.83 28.26 -0.53
CA ARG A 7 -7.07 28.41 0.22
C ARG A 7 -7.35 29.88 0.58
N TYR A 8 -6.34 30.60 1.13
CA TYR A 8 -6.47 32.02 1.41
C TYR A 8 -6.65 32.82 0.13
N GLY A 9 -5.91 32.51 -0.93
CA GLY A 9 -6.08 33.12 -2.25
C GLY A 9 -7.48 32.89 -2.82
N GLY A 10 -8.01 31.68 -2.71
CA GLY A 10 -9.38 31.32 -3.14
C GLY A 10 -10.45 32.06 -2.34
N ARG A 11 -10.29 32.21 -1.01
CA ARG A 11 -11.19 33.01 -0.15
C ARG A 11 -11.16 34.49 -0.49
N VAL A 12 -9.97 35.05 -0.68
CA VAL A 12 -9.81 36.46 -1.09
C VAL A 12 -10.40 36.67 -2.47
N PHE A 13 -10.17 35.75 -3.42
CA PHE A 13 -10.71 35.83 -4.77
C PHE A 13 -12.24 35.70 -4.80
N ALA A 14 -12.82 34.80 -3.97
CA ALA A 14 -14.27 34.66 -3.81
C ALA A 14 -14.92 35.94 -3.20
N ARG A 15 -14.23 36.65 -2.30
CA ARG A 15 -14.65 37.94 -1.76
C ARG A 15 -14.55 39.09 -2.77
N CYS A 16 -13.62 38.98 -3.73
CA CYS A 16 -13.41 40.02 -4.75
C CYS A 16 -14.22 39.80 -6.03
N GLN A 17 -14.92 38.67 -6.20
CA GLN A 17 -15.83 38.51 -7.33
C GLN A 17 -17.09 39.30 -7.11
N PRO A 18 -17.52 40.13 -8.11
CA PRO A 18 -18.83 40.80 -8.03
C PRO A 18 -19.92 39.71 -7.94
N PRO A 19 -21.00 39.95 -7.15
CA PRO A 19 -22.08 39.01 -7.04
C PRO A 19 -22.60 38.67 -8.44
N ARG A 20 -22.56 37.38 -8.81
CA ARG A 20 -23.23 36.92 -10.03
C ARG A 20 -24.72 37.16 -9.80
N VAL A 21 -25.28 38.08 -10.58
CA VAL A 21 -26.71 38.35 -10.58
C VAL A 21 -27.43 37.08 -11.10
N ARG A 22 -27.68 36.13 -10.21
CA ARG A 22 -28.74 35.13 -10.38
C ARG A 22 -29.91 35.62 -9.58
N ALA A 23 -31.10 35.48 -10.14
CA ALA A 23 -32.34 35.85 -9.48
C ALA A 23 -32.34 35.33 -8.03
N ASP A 24 -32.40 36.22 -7.07
CA ASP A 24 -32.44 35.93 -5.63
C ASP A 24 -33.64 35.01 -5.34
N ILE A 25 -33.38 33.71 -5.30
CA ILE A 25 -34.28 32.78 -4.62
C ILE A 25 -33.78 32.73 -3.19
N ASP A 26 -34.28 33.61 -2.36
CA ASP A 26 -34.05 33.57 -0.91
C ASP A 26 -34.90 32.42 -0.37
N LEU A 27 -34.32 31.21 -0.33
CA LEU A 27 -34.99 30.02 0.14
C LEU A 27 -34.69 29.85 1.64
N ARG A 28 -35.71 30.06 2.47
CA ARG A 28 -35.61 29.76 3.89
C ARG A 28 -35.64 28.25 4.10
N ILE A 29 -34.58 27.70 4.70
CA ILE A 29 -34.48 26.28 5.05
C ILE A 29 -35.24 26.03 6.36
N ASP A 30 -34.89 26.77 7.41
CA ASP A 30 -35.55 26.74 8.72
C ASP A 30 -35.48 28.11 9.40
N GLU A 31 -35.64 28.16 10.72
CA GLU A 31 -35.58 29.42 11.48
C GLU A 31 -34.17 29.97 11.62
N ARG A 32 -33.13 29.13 11.38
CA ARG A 32 -31.71 29.44 11.58
C ARG A 32 -30.95 29.64 10.28
N PHE A 33 -31.38 28.99 9.19
CA PHE A 33 -30.65 28.94 7.94
C PHE A 33 -31.52 29.31 6.73
N HIS A 34 -30.90 29.99 5.77
CA HIS A 34 -31.50 30.34 4.48
C HIS A 34 -30.44 30.28 3.38
N VAL A 35 -30.86 30.19 2.13
CA VAL A 35 -29.97 30.18 0.96
C VAL A 35 -29.97 31.58 0.34
N VAL A 36 -28.81 32.20 0.26
CA VAL A 36 -28.59 33.48 -0.40
C VAL A 36 -27.50 33.30 -1.44
N ASP A 37 -27.74 33.74 -2.66
CA ASP A 37 -26.78 33.60 -3.79
C ASP A 37 -26.30 32.16 -4.00
N GLY A 38 -27.16 31.17 -3.74
CA GLY A 38 -26.85 29.76 -3.86
C GLY A 38 -25.90 29.22 -2.77
N ARG A 39 -25.82 29.92 -1.63
CA ARG A 39 -25.00 29.51 -0.48
C ARG A 39 -25.81 29.54 0.81
N LEU A 40 -25.54 28.58 1.71
CA LEU A 40 -26.18 28.53 3.02
C LEU A 40 -25.64 29.65 3.91
N ARG A 41 -26.57 30.46 4.45
CA ARG A 41 -26.29 31.55 5.37
C ARG A 41 -27.10 31.39 6.64
N HIS A 42 -26.53 31.72 7.81
CA HIS A 42 -27.25 31.78 9.08
C HIS A 42 -28.04 33.09 9.24
N PHE A 43 -29.15 33.01 9.99
CA PHE A 43 -29.88 34.17 10.42
C PHE A 43 -29.34 34.70 11.75
N GLY A 44 -29.47 36.03 11.96
CA GLY A 44 -29.18 36.65 13.22
C GLY A 44 -27.70 36.89 13.52
N LYS A 45 -27.44 37.24 14.77
CA LYS A 45 -26.11 37.56 15.26
C LYS A 45 -25.49 36.29 15.87
N ASP A 46 -24.64 35.64 15.13
CA ASP A 46 -23.81 34.52 15.54
C ASP A 46 -24.50 33.42 16.38
N PRO A 47 -25.22 32.48 15.73
CA PRO A 47 -25.87 31.38 16.45
C PRO A 47 -24.87 30.30 16.89
N PHE A 48 -23.64 30.29 16.36
CA PHE A 48 -22.63 29.23 16.61
C PHE A 48 -21.88 29.47 17.91
N ALA A 49 -21.75 30.73 18.38
CA ALA A 49 -21.05 31.05 19.64
C ALA A 49 -21.73 30.40 20.84
N ASP A 50 -23.08 30.43 20.87
CA ASP A 50 -23.88 29.85 21.95
C ASP A 50 -24.09 28.34 21.78
N THR A 51 -24.07 27.85 20.54
CA THR A 51 -24.38 26.46 20.20
C THR A 51 -23.43 25.95 19.07
N PRO A 52 -22.17 25.61 19.37
CA PRO A 52 -21.18 25.24 18.35
C PRO A 52 -21.54 24.02 17.48
N VAL A 53 -22.39 23.10 17.99
CA VAL A 53 -22.93 21.96 17.23
C VAL A 53 -23.74 22.40 15.99
N LEU A 54 -24.28 23.59 15.97
CA LEU A 54 -24.94 24.16 14.78
C LEU A 54 -23.98 24.30 13.59
N GLY A 55 -22.67 24.38 13.82
CA GLY A 55 -21.70 24.37 12.76
C GLY A 55 -21.70 23.04 11.98
N LEU A 56 -21.84 21.90 12.68
CA LEU A 56 -21.99 20.58 12.03
C LEU A 56 -23.32 20.49 11.28
N GLU A 57 -24.39 21.00 11.88
CA GLU A 57 -25.71 21.03 11.23
C GLU A 57 -25.66 21.85 9.94
N ALA A 58 -25.00 23.00 9.95
CA ALA A 58 -24.82 23.83 8.76
C ALA A 58 -24.05 23.09 7.65
N LEU A 59 -23.04 22.31 8.00
CA LEU A 59 -22.29 21.48 7.04
C LEU A 59 -23.19 20.38 6.44
N ILE A 60 -24.00 19.71 7.27
CA ILE A 60 -24.93 18.67 6.84
C ILE A 60 -26.00 19.26 5.91
N ILE A 61 -26.63 20.37 6.30
CA ILE A 61 -27.62 21.06 5.47
C ILE A 61 -27.02 21.49 4.13
N ALA A 62 -25.81 22.05 4.14
CA ALA A 62 -25.14 22.49 2.93
C ALA A 62 -24.89 21.31 1.98
N ARG A 63 -24.49 20.14 2.51
CA ARG A 63 -24.33 18.87 1.78
C ARG A 63 -25.68 18.43 1.19
N ASP A 64 -26.72 18.31 1.99
CA ASP A 64 -28.02 17.77 1.60
C ASP A 64 -28.66 18.59 0.49
N HIS A 65 -28.38 19.87 0.46
CA HIS A 65 -28.85 20.80 -0.58
C HIS A 65 -27.83 21.00 -1.73
N ASN A 66 -26.67 20.32 -1.67
CA ASN A 66 -25.59 20.48 -2.64
C ASN A 66 -25.18 21.95 -2.87
N ILE A 67 -25.03 22.70 -1.79
CA ILE A 67 -24.63 24.12 -1.78
C ILE A 67 -23.43 24.34 -0.85
N GLY A 68 -22.65 25.38 -1.10
CA GLY A 68 -21.56 25.77 -0.19
C GLY A 68 -22.07 26.69 0.94
N LEU A 69 -21.29 26.81 2.01
CA LEU A 69 -21.50 27.82 3.05
C LEU A 69 -21.16 29.21 2.53
N SER A 70 -21.89 30.23 3.02
CA SER A 70 -21.54 31.63 2.80
C SER A 70 -20.27 32.01 3.59
N GLY A 71 -19.50 32.99 3.10
CA GLY A 71 -18.30 33.47 3.81
C GLY A 71 -18.61 33.92 5.25
N PRO A 72 -19.65 34.72 5.51
CA PRO A 72 -20.04 35.09 6.88
C PRO A 72 -20.34 33.89 7.78
N SER A 73 -20.96 32.80 7.27
CA SER A 73 -21.25 31.63 8.07
C SER A 73 -19.96 30.82 8.36
N VAL A 74 -19.05 30.72 7.39
CA VAL A 74 -17.72 30.09 7.61
C VAL A 74 -16.95 30.87 8.66
N ASP A 75 -16.88 32.19 8.56
CA ASP A 75 -16.15 33.03 9.52
C ASP A 75 -16.73 32.88 10.93
N ALA A 76 -18.06 32.88 11.07
CA ALA A 76 -18.75 32.74 12.38
C ALA A 76 -18.51 31.33 12.99
N ILE A 77 -18.49 30.24 12.18
CA ILE A 77 -18.15 28.90 12.66
C ILE A 77 -16.70 28.86 13.14
N ILE A 78 -15.77 29.47 12.40
CA ILE A 78 -14.35 29.55 12.81
C ILE A 78 -14.22 30.29 14.14
N GLU A 79 -14.86 31.44 14.28
CA GLU A 79 -14.85 32.23 15.52
C GLU A 79 -15.38 31.41 16.70
N ALA A 80 -16.50 30.70 16.51
CA ALA A 80 -17.07 29.82 17.53
C ALA A 80 -16.12 28.66 17.90
N ALA A 81 -15.51 28.00 16.90
CA ALA A 81 -14.55 26.91 17.15
C ALA A 81 -13.29 27.40 17.87
N VAL A 82 -12.77 28.59 17.53
CA VAL A 82 -11.60 29.20 18.18
C VAL A 82 -11.92 29.63 19.60
N ALA A 83 -13.16 30.07 19.88
CA ALA A 83 -13.61 30.47 21.22
C ALA A 83 -13.68 29.30 22.21
N ILE A 84 -13.74 28.06 21.74
CA ILE A 84 -13.64 26.85 22.60
C ILE A 84 -12.18 26.68 23.05
N PRO A 85 -11.86 26.76 24.35
CA PRO A 85 -10.49 26.61 24.84
C PRO A 85 -9.88 25.23 24.49
N GLU A 86 -8.55 25.16 24.39
CA GLU A 86 -7.86 23.87 24.28
C GLU A 86 -8.12 23.03 25.53
N GLY A 87 -8.50 21.75 25.32
CA GLY A 87 -8.85 20.82 26.40
C GLY A 87 -10.27 20.96 26.93
N ASP A 88 -11.07 21.89 26.39
CA ASP A 88 -12.50 21.94 26.71
C ASP A 88 -13.22 20.78 26.00
N MET A 89 -13.81 19.90 26.78
CA MET A 89 -14.45 18.67 26.31
C MET A 89 -15.94 18.81 26.03
N ARG A 90 -16.54 19.99 26.23
CA ARG A 90 -18.00 20.18 26.12
C ARG A 90 -18.54 19.70 24.76
N LEU A 91 -17.92 20.10 23.66
CA LEU A 91 -18.37 19.66 22.33
C LEU A 91 -17.98 18.20 22.04
N ALA A 92 -16.84 17.75 22.54
CA ALA A 92 -16.40 16.37 22.41
C ALA A 92 -17.28 15.38 23.18
N ASP A 93 -17.78 15.78 24.35
CA ASP A 93 -18.63 14.94 25.20
C ASP A 93 -20.15 15.18 24.94
N GLU A 94 -20.50 16.04 23.98
CA GLU A 94 -21.89 16.31 23.60
C GLU A 94 -22.42 15.18 22.68
N PRO A 95 -23.42 14.38 23.12
CA PRO A 95 -23.91 13.24 22.33
C PRO A 95 -24.45 13.64 20.96
N GLU A 96 -25.09 14.82 20.88
CA GLU A 96 -25.62 15.31 19.61
C GLU A 96 -24.50 15.67 18.62
N ALA A 97 -23.42 16.30 19.09
CA ALA A 97 -22.25 16.60 18.27
C ALA A 97 -21.59 15.32 17.74
N GLN A 98 -21.46 14.30 18.61
CA GLN A 98 -20.89 13.01 18.21
C GLN A 98 -21.78 12.30 17.17
N ARG A 99 -23.09 12.22 17.35
CA ARG A 99 -24.00 11.62 16.37
C ARG A 99 -23.90 12.31 15.01
N ARG A 100 -24.01 13.65 14.98
CA ARG A 100 -23.93 14.44 13.75
C ARG A 100 -22.56 14.30 13.06
N PHE A 101 -21.49 14.24 13.84
CA PHE A 101 -20.17 14.02 13.31
C PHE A 101 -20.03 12.61 12.69
N VAL A 102 -20.53 11.58 13.36
CA VAL A 102 -20.51 10.20 12.83
C VAL A 102 -21.34 10.12 11.54
N ASP A 103 -22.52 10.75 11.49
CA ASP A 103 -23.35 10.82 10.27
C ASP A 103 -22.58 11.48 9.12
N LEU A 104 -21.90 12.60 9.38
CA LEU A 104 -21.06 13.27 8.41
C LEU A 104 -19.86 12.41 7.98
N LEU A 105 -19.26 11.68 8.92
CA LEU A 105 -18.08 10.86 8.68
C LEU A 105 -18.38 9.67 7.75
N VAL A 106 -19.54 9.01 7.92
CA VAL A 106 -19.86 7.76 7.21
C VAL A 106 -20.66 7.98 5.92
N ASP A 107 -21.27 9.14 5.74
CA ASP A 107 -22.15 9.38 4.58
C ASP A 107 -21.34 9.49 3.28
N PRO A 108 -21.55 8.60 2.31
CA PRO A 108 -20.85 8.65 1.03
C PRO A 108 -21.37 9.75 0.09
N ALA A 109 -22.50 10.40 0.39
CA ALA A 109 -23.09 11.42 -0.47
C ALA A 109 -22.28 12.73 -0.56
N ASP A 110 -21.18 12.84 0.18
CA ASP A 110 -20.27 13.97 0.17
C ASP A 110 -19.52 14.09 -1.18
N VAL A 111 -19.99 14.95 -2.06
CA VAL A 111 -19.41 15.16 -3.42
C VAL A 111 -18.95 16.61 -3.65
N GLY A 112 -18.66 17.34 -2.60
CA GLY A 112 -18.18 18.72 -2.69
C GLY A 112 -16.66 18.84 -2.84
N SER A 113 -16.18 20.05 -3.11
CA SER A 113 -14.77 20.44 -2.94
C SER A 113 -14.72 21.87 -2.40
N PRO A 114 -14.35 22.08 -1.13
CA PRO A 114 -14.06 21.04 -0.13
C PRO A 114 -15.28 20.18 0.23
N THR A 115 -15.03 18.94 0.67
CA THR A 115 -16.07 18.06 1.22
C THR A 115 -16.52 18.57 2.59
N PRO A 116 -17.69 18.15 3.11
CA PRO A 116 -18.11 18.50 4.46
C PRO A 116 -17.12 18.10 5.55
N LEU A 117 -16.44 16.95 5.43
CA LEU A 117 -15.40 16.54 6.38
C LEU A 117 -14.16 17.44 6.29
N GLU A 118 -13.69 17.75 5.07
CA GLU A 118 -12.62 18.73 4.87
C GLU A 118 -12.98 20.08 5.45
N MET A 119 -14.22 20.54 5.22
CA MET A 119 -14.70 21.82 5.75
C MET A 119 -14.77 21.79 7.29
N CYS A 120 -15.23 20.68 7.89
CA CYS A 120 -15.27 20.50 9.35
C CYS A 120 -13.86 20.67 9.96
N HIS A 121 -12.84 20.11 9.32
CA HIS A 121 -11.45 20.30 9.70
C HIS A 121 -10.96 21.74 9.44
N GLU A 122 -11.28 22.32 8.28
CA GLU A 122 -10.86 23.68 7.93
C GLU A 122 -11.34 24.74 8.91
N VAL A 123 -12.61 24.62 9.33
CA VAL A 123 -13.19 25.55 10.31
C VAL A 123 -12.79 25.24 11.76
N GLY A 124 -12.07 24.15 12.01
CA GLY A 124 -11.55 23.78 13.33
C GLY A 124 -12.55 23.05 14.22
N LEU A 125 -13.68 22.61 13.70
CA LEU A 125 -14.67 21.83 14.47
C LEU A 125 -14.21 20.40 14.72
N LEU A 126 -13.51 19.78 13.77
CA LEU A 126 -13.02 18.40 13.92
C LEU A 126 -12.19 18.21 15.19
N GLU A 127 -11.27 19.14 15.46
CA GLU A 127 -10.40 19.10 16.63
C GLU A 127 -11.10 19.47 17.94
N ARG A 128 -12.32 19.97 17.87
CA ARG A 128 -13.17 20.21 19.05
C ARG A 128 -14.07 19.01 19.34
N ILE A 129 -14.39 18.22 18.32
CA ILE A 129 -15.17 16.97 18.44
C ILE A 129 -14.25 15.80 18.81
N ILE A 130 -13.05 15.73 18.23
CA ILE A 130 -11.99 14.75 18.54
C ILE A 130 -10.72 15.52 18.95
N PRO A 131 -10.60 15.96 20.19
CA PRO A 131 -9.49 16.80 20.65
C PRO A 131 -8.12 16.13 20.46
N GLU A 132 -8.05 14.80 20.53
CA GLU A 132 -6.83 14.03 20.33
C GLU A 132 -6.31 14.14 18.89
N PHE A 133 -7.15 14.43 17.91
CA PHE A 133 -6.77 14.64 16.52
C PHE A 133 -5.99 15.95 16.30
N ALA A 134 -6.15 16.93 17.20
CA ALA A 134 -5.49 18.24 17.11
C ALA A 134 -3.96 18.14 16.99
N ALA A 135 -3.34 17.14 17.64
CA ALA A 135 -1.89 16.90 17.58
C ALA A 135 -1.40 16.52 16.16
N SER A 136 -2.29 16.06 15.28
CA SER A 136 -1.98 15.68 13.89
C SER A 136 -2.00 16.87 12.94
N ARG A 137 -2.62 18.01 13.34
CA ARG A 137 -2.84 19.17 12.47
C ARG A 137 -1.52 19.79 11.97
N GLY A 138 -1.38 19.83 10.65
CA GLY A 138 -0.20 20.42 10.00
C GLY A 138 1.11 19.66 10.24
N ARG A 139 1.07 18.47 10.85
CA ARG A 139 2.27 17.68 11.14
C ARG A 139 2.77 17.00 9.89
N MET A 140 4.00 17.37 9.47
CA MET A 140 4.69 16.70 8.37
C MET A 140 5.32 15.39 8.82
N GLN A 141 5.19 14.36 7.99
CA GLN A 141 5.95 13.13 8.16
C GLN A 141 7.33 13.29 7.51
N HIS A 142 8.38 12.96 8.25
CA HIS A 142 9.76 13.04 7.75
C HIS A 142 10.17 11.82 6.89
N GLU A 143 9.30 10.84 6.76
CA GLU A 143 9.48 9.72 5.85
C GLU A 143 9.15 10.20 4.43
N GLY A 144 10.13 10.11 3.52
CA GLY A 144 10.12 10.75 2.20
C GLY A 144 9.02 10.34 1.21
N PHE A 145 7.98 9.63 1.68
CA PHE A 145 6.88 9.10 0.87
C PHE A 145 5.60 9.94 0.97
N HIS A 146 5.40 10.63 2.09
CA HIS A 146 4.17 11.36 2.35
C HIS A 146 4.24 12.76 1.76
N VAL A 147 3.30 13.08 0.88
CA VAL A 147 3.15 14.42 0.30
C VAL A 147 2.18 15.28 1.10
N TYR A 148 1.41 14.67 1.99
CA TYR A 148 0.40 15.31 2.83
C TYR A 148 0.85 15.36 4.30
N THR A 149 0.27 16.28 5.07
CA THR A 149 0.35 16.26 6.52
C THR A 149 -0.50 15.12 7.10
N VAL A 150 -0.25 14.68 8.33
CA VAL A 150 -0.95 13.54 8.96
C VAL A 150 -2.46 13.74 8.95
N ASP A 151 -2.93 14.92 9.30
CA ASP A 151 -4.34 15.30 9.27
C ASP A 151 -4.96 15.23 7.87
N GLN A 152 -4.30 15.82 6.87
CA GLN A 152 -4.79 15.79 5.49
C GLN A 152 -4.80 14.39 4.92
N HIS A 153 -3.76 13.59 5.18
CA HIS A 153 -3.69 12.19 4.77
C HIS A 153 -4.88 11.39 5.31
N SER A 154 -5.16 11.51 6.62
CA SER A 154 -6.27 10.81 7.26
C SER A 154 -7.64 11.20 6.67
N ILE A 155 -7.85 12.49 6.41
CA ILE A 155 -9.10 12.98 5.80
C ILE A 155 -9.24 12.45 4.36
N TYR A 156 -8.19 12.52 3.56
CA TYR A 156 -8.21 12.00 2.18
C TYR A 156 -8.42 10.48 2.14
N ALA A 157 -7.91 9.73 3.11
CA ALA A 157 -8.19 8.30 3.23
C ALA A 157 -9.68 8.02 3.48
N VAL A 158 -10.36 8.82 4.29
CA VAL A 158 -11.82 8.75 4.50
C VAL A 158 -12.56 9.10 3.21
N GLU A 159 -12.19 10.20 2.55
CA GLU A 159 -12.83 10.62 1.30
C GLU A 159 -12.64 9.60 0.17
N PHE A 160 -11.49 8.95 0.12
CA PHE A 160 -11.25 7.83 -0.79
C PHE A 160 -12.22 6.66 -0.53
N LEU A 161 -12.45 6.28 0.73
CA LEU A 161 -13.44 5.25 1.07
C LEU A 161 -14.87 5.66 0.70
N LYS A 162 -15.24 6.92 0.87
CA LYS A 162 -16.53 7.44 0.41
C LYS A 162 -16.65 7.33 -1.11
N ALA A 163 -15.60 7.63 -1.85
CA ALA A 163 -15.57 7.47 -3.32
C ALA A 163 -15.68 5.98 -3.73
N ILE A 164 -15.05 5.06 -2.99
CA ILE A 164 -15.24 3.61 -3.17
C ILE A 164 -16.71 3.21 -2.92
N ALA A 165 -17.32 3.72 -1.85
CA ALA A 165 -18.73 3.47 -1.51
C ALA A 165 -19.70 3.93 -2.61
N ARG A 166 -19.44 5.09 -3.21
CA ARG A 166 -20.22 5.60 -4.35
C ARG A 166 -19.98 4.84 -5.65
N GLY A 167 -18.88 4.06 -5.74
CA GLY A 167 -18.46 3.39 -6.95
C GLY A 167 -17.73 4.28 -7.96
N ASP A 168 -17.26 5.47 -7.55
CA ASP A 168 -16.53 6.42 -8.40
C ASP A 168 -15.24 5.77 -8.99
N HIS A 169 -14.63 4.87 -8.22
CA HIS A 169 -13.41 4.15 -8.58
C HIS A 169 -13.64 2.67 -8.90
N ARG A 170 -14.86 2.26 -9.24
CA ARG A 170 -15.22 0.85 -9.44
C ARG A 170 -14.36 0.12 -10.47
N LYS A 171 -13.87 0.82 -11.49
CA LYS A 171 -13.03 0.21 -12.54
C LYS A 171 -11.62 -0.11 -12.03
N ASP A 172 -11.07 0.76 -11.20
CA ASP A 172 -9.70 0.65 -10.72
C ASP A 172 -9.60 -0.20 -9.44
N TYR A 173 -10.66 -0.17 -8.60
CA TYR A 173 -10.75 -0.86 -7.30
C TYR A 173 -12.00 -1.75 -7.21
N THR A 174 -12.15 -2.65 -8.17
CA THR A 174 -13.34 -3.52 -8.29
C THR A 174 -13.59 -4.33 -7.02
N MET A 175 -12.53 -4.93 -6.44
CA MET A 175 -12.65 -5.74 -5.24
C MET A 175 -12.99 -4.89 -4.02
N ALA A 176 -12.33 -3.75 -3.82
CA ALA A 176 -12.63 -2.86 -2.71
C ALA A 176 -14.09 -2.37 -2.74
N THR A 177 -14.60 -2.04 -3.94
CA THR A 177 -16.02 -1.68 -4.11
C THR A 177 -16.95 -2.83 -3.70
N ALA A 178 -16.63 -4.06 -4.11
CA ALA A 178 -17.44 -5.23 -3.73
C ALA A 178 -17.38 -5.52 -2.22
N VAL A 179 -16.21 -5.39 -1.61
CA VAL A 179 -16.01 -5.57 -0.16
C VAL A 179 -16.76 -4.50 0.61
N HIS A 180 -16.67 -3.22 0.20
CA HIS A 180 -17.36 -2.13 0.87
C HIS A 180 -18.88 -2.29 0.86
N LEU A 181 -19.46 -2.80 -0.22
CA LEU A 181 -20.90 -3.10 -0.32
C LEU A 181 -21.37 -4.16 0.70
N GLY A 182 -20.46 -4.96 1.25
CA GLY A 182 -20.73 -5.94 2.29
C GLY A 182 -20.61 -5.40 3.72
N ILE A 183 -20.27 -4.13 3.91
CA ILE A 183 -20.13 -3.52 5.24
C ILE A 183 -21.51 -3.07 5.74
N ASP A 184 -22.06 -3.76 6.75
CA ASP A 184 -23.36 -3.42 7.33
C ASP A 184 -23.33 -2.18 8.23
N ASP A 185 -22.27 -2.04 9.05
CA ASP A 185 -22.05 -0.89 9.92
C ASP A 185 -20.70 -0.26 9.58
N PRO A 186 -20.71 0.87 8.87
CA PRO A 186 -19.48 1.51 8.42
C PRO A 186 -18.74 2.32 9.49
N ARG A 187 -19.35 2.55 10.67
CA ARG A 187 -18.76 3.42 11.72
C ARG A 187 -17.38 2.98 12.17
N PRO A 188 -17.10 1.70 12.46
CA PRO A 188 -15.75 1.28 12.82
C PRO A 188 -14.72 1.52 11.70
N LEU A 189 -15.10 1.22 10.46
CA LEU A 189 -14.24 1.42 9.29
C LEU A 189 -13.82 2.88 9.15
N TYR A 190 -14.79 3.80 9.10
CA TYR A 190 -14.51 5.21 8.84
C TYR A 190 -13.83 5.90 10.01
N LEU A 191 -14.23 5.59 11.27
CA LEU A 191 -13.58 6.14 12.45
C LEU A 191 -12.13 5.66 12.58
N SER A 192 -11.87 4.38 12.31
CA SER A 192 -10.50 3.84 12.31
C SER A 192 -9.67 4.43 11.17
N THR A 193 -10.24 4.63 9.99
CA THR A 193 -9.54 5.27 8.87
C THR A 193 -9.16 6.72 9.20
N LEU A 194 -10.06 7.49 9.83
CA LEU A 194 -9.74 8.85 10.26
C LEU A 194 -8.61 8.87 11.29
N LEU A 195 -8.55 7.89 12.19
CA LEU A 195 -7.66 7.89 13.35
C LEU A 195 -6.47 6.93 13.24
N HIS A 196 -6.27 6.24 12.09
CA HIS A 196 -5.22 5.21 11.95
C HIS A 196 -3.83 5.73 12.30
N ASP A 197 -3.56 6.99 11.99
CA ASP A 197 -2.28 7.66 12.18
C ASP A 197 -2.28 8.69 13.33
N ALA A 198 -3.37 8.82 14.08
CA ALA A 198 -3.49 9.81 15.15
C ALA A 198 -2.48 9.61 16.30
N GLY A 199 -1.89 8.42 16.42
CA GLY A 199 -0.80 8.14 17.36
C GLY A 199 0.58 8.65 16.93
N LYS A 200 0.81 8.97 15.66
CA LYS A 200 2.13 9.39 15.13
C LYS A 200 2.76 10.62 15.82
N PRO A 201 1.99 11.60 16.33
CA PRO A 201 2.56 12.70 17.10
C PRO A 201 3.25 12.28 18.39
N PHE A 202 2.98 11.09 18.92
CA PHE A 202 3.39 10.62 20.24
C PHE A 202 4.52 9.58 20.13
N GLY A 203 5.25 9.37 21.22
CA GLY A 203 6.42 8.48 21.20
C GLY A 203 6.10 7.01 20.98
N ASP A 204 5.00 6.52 21.55
CA ASP A 204 4.45 5.18 21.32
C ASP A 204 3.21 5.29 20.42
N GLN A 205 3.46 5.26 19.12
CA GLN A 205 2.42 5.45 18.09
C GLN A 205 1.27 4.43 18.23
N LEU A 206 1.58 3.15 18.51
CA LEU A 206 0.56 2.10 18.54
C LEU A 206 -0.31 2.20 19.78
N ALA A 207 0.32 2.36 20.96
CA ALA A 207 -0.42 2.49 22.22
C ALA A 207 -1.28 3.75 22.23
N GLU A 208 -0.75 4.89 21.76
CA GLU A 208 -1.50 6.14 21.70
C GLU A 208 -2.60 6.10 20.64
N GLY A 209 -2.36 5.52 19.48
CA GLY A 209 -3.40 5.32 18.46
C GLY A 209 -4.57 4.49 19.00
N ALA A 210 -4.28 3.37 19.66
CA ALA A 210 -5.28 2.52 20.32
C ALA A 210 -6.06 3.28 21.40
N ARG A 211 -5.39 4.10 22.22
CA ARG A 211 -6.04 4.94 23.25
C ARG A 211 -6.96 5.97 22.62
N ILE A 212 -6.49 6.68 21.60
CA ILE A 212 -7.24 7.74 20.91
C ILE A 212 -8.51 7.19 20.29
N VAL A 213 -8.40 6.11 19.49
CA VAL A 213 -9.57 5.54 18.81
C VAL A 213 -10.57 4.97 19.81
N ARG A 214 -10.13 4.39 20.93
CA ARG A 214 -11.00 3.89 22.00
C ARG A 214 -11.82 5.03 22.62
N LEU A 215 -11.21 6.18 22.89
CA LEU A 215 -11.90 7.34 23.45
C LEU A 215 -12.92 7.90 22.46
N ALA A 216 -12.52 8.10 21.20
CA ALA A 216 -13.41 8.60 20.15
C ALA A 216 -14.60 7.64 19.92
N ALA A 217 -14.35 6.33 19.86
CA ALA A 217 -15.39 5.32 19.67
C ALA A 217 -16.40 5.27 20.85
N ARG A 218 -15.95 5.47 22.08
CA ARG A 218 -16.81 5.59 23.26
C ARG A 218 -17.69 6.83 23.21
N ARG A 219 -17.14 7.98 22.83
CA ARG A 219 -17.92 9.21 22.63
C ARG A 219 -18.96 9.08 21.52
N ALA A 220 -18.60 8.35 20.46
CA ALA A 220 -19.52 8.00 19.37
C ALA A 220 -20.55 6.92 19.75
N GLU A 221 -20.64 6.55 21.03
CA GLU A 221 -21.60 5.58 21.58
C GLU A 221 -21.54 4.20 20.89
N LEU A 222 -20.35 3.79 20.41
CA LEU A 222 -20.15 2.43 19.88
C LEU A 222 -20.17 1.40 21.02
N GLY A 223 -20.77 0.23 20.76
CA GLY A 223 -20.70 -0.90 21.69
C GLY A 223 -19.28 -1.45 21.82
N GLU A 224 -18.96 -2.08 22.96
CA GLU A 224 -17.59 -2.52 23.29
C GLU A 224 -16.96 -3.41 22.19
N SER A 225 -17.75 -4.29 21.56
CA SER A 225 -17.25 -5.11 20.44
C SER A 225 -16.79 -4.29 19.24
N LEU A 226 -17.49 -3.19 18.92
CA LEU A 226 -17.09 -2.29 17.83
C LEU A 226 -15.89 -1.42 18.24
N ILE A 227 -15.80 -1.04 19.51
CA ILE A 227 -14.64 -0.32 20.06
C ILE A 227 -13.37 -1.17 19.92
N GLU A 228 -13.41 -2.44 20.35
CA GLU A 228 -12.26 -3.34 20.21
C GLU A 228 -11.88 -3.57 18.74
N ARG A 229 -12.87 -3.60 17.84
CA ARG A 229 -12.63 -3.68 16.40
C ARG A 229 -11.92 -2.41 15.90
N CYS A 230 -12.37 -1.22 16.27
CA CYS A 230 -11.67 0.03 15.94
C CYS A 230 -10.21 0.01 16.42
N VAL A 231 -9.98 -0.44 17.65
CA VAL A 231 -8.63 -0.55 18.22
C VAL A 231 -7.77 -1.51 17.41
N PHE A 232 -8.31 -2.66 17.03
CA PHE A 232 -7.62 -3.63 16.18
C PHE A 232 -7.26 -3.04 14.82
N LEU A 233 -8.23 -2.39 14.16
CA LEU A 233 -8.02 -1.78 12.83
C LEU A 233 -6.89 -0.73 12.86
N VAL A 234 -6.88 0.14 13.88
CA VAL A 234 -5.83 1.15 14.03
C VAL A 234 -4.47 0.51 14.35
N ALA A 235 -4.43 -0.51 15.22
CA ALA A 235 -3.18 -1.19 15.57
C ALA A 235 -2.58 -1.97 14.38
N GLU A 236 -3.43 -2.54 13.52
CA GLU A 236 -3.02 -3.49 12.49
C GLU A 236 -3.10 -2.94 11.06
N HIS A 237 -3.40 -1.64 10.84
CA HIS A 237 -3.59 -1.08 9.50
C HIS A 237 -2.39 -1.29 8.57
N GLN A 238 -1.16 -1.37 9.12
CA GLN A 238 0.07 -1.63 8.35
C GLN A 238 0.36 -3.11 8.15
N THR A 239 -0.36 -4.02 8.81
CA THR A 239 -0.05 -5.46 8.75
C THR A 239 -0.31 -6.03 7.36
N MET A 240 -1.45 -5.72 6.72
CA MET A 240 -1.73 -6.21 5.37
C MET A 240 -0.74 -5.65 4.33
N PRO A 241 -0.44 -4.35 4.28
CA PRO A 241 0.61 -3.82 3.40
C PRO A 241 1.97 -4.50 3.58
N MET A 242 2.39 -4.70 4.84
CA MET A 242 3.65 -5.35 5.15
C MET A 242 3.67 -6.81 4.69
N LEU A 243 2.66 -7.61 5.03
CA LEU A 243 2.60 -9.02 4.68
C LEU A 243 2.51 -9.21 3.17
N SER A 244 1.64 -8.45 2.49
CA SER A 244 1.45 -8.59 1.05
C SER A 244 2.72 -8.30 0.25
N GLN A 245 3.51 -7.33 0.67
CA GLN A 245 4.70 -6.92 -0.06
C GLN A 245 5.97 -7.69 0.33
N LYS A 246 6.05 -8.20 1.58
CA LYS A 246 7.28 -8.76 2.14
C LYS A 246 7.23 -10.26 2.43
N ARG A 247 6.08 -10.92 2.32
CA ARG A 247 5.94 -12.34 2.70
C ARG A 247 5.47 -13.21 1.53
N ASP A 248 5.75 -14.50 1.65
CA ASP A 248 5.25 -15.50 0.71
C ASP A 248 3.78 -15.78 0.98
N LEU A 249 2.90 -15.21 0.16
CA LEU A 249 1.45 -15.38 0.29
C LEU A 249 0.97 -16.79 -0.05
N THR A 250 1.84 -17.65 -0.57
CA THR A 250 1.51 -19.07 -0.84
C THR A 250 1.75 -19.96 0.35
N ASP A 251 2.39 -19.43 1.40
CA ASP A 251 2.58 -20.15 2.65
C ASP A 251 1.23 -20.25 3.40
N ALA A 252 0.66 -21.45 3.40
CA ALA A 252 -0.63 -21.73 4.04
C ALA A 252 -0.59 -21.50 5.56
N LEU A 253 0.59 -21.64 6.20
CA LEU A 253 0.73 -21.38 7.63
C LEU A 253 0.67 -19.89 7.92
N LEU A 254 1.37 -19.06 7.11
CA LEU A 254 1.30 -17.60 7.19
C LEU A 254 -0.16 -17.10 7.07
N ILE A 255 -0.89 -17.60 6.06
CA ILE A 255 -2.28 -17.21 5.83
C ILE A 255 -3.18 -17.62 7.01
N ARG A 256 -2.95 -18.81 7.57
CA ARG A 256 -3.70 -19.28 8.75
C ARG A 256 -3.42 -18.45 9.98
N GLU A 257 -2.14 -18.18 10.30
CA GLU A 257 -1.76 -17.33 11.44
C GLU A 257 -2.34 -15.92 11.29
N PHE A 258 -2.30 -15.37 10.08
CA PHE A 258 -2.91 -14.07 9.82
C PHE A 258 -4.44 -14.13 9.97
N ALA A 259 -5.11 -15.16 9.46
CA ALA A 259 -6.55 -15.35 9.66
C ALA A 259 -6.92 -15.53 11.15
N GLU A 260 -6.09 -16.24 11.93
CA GLU A 260 -6.28 -16.39 13.39
C GLU A 260 -6.14 -15.03 14.09
N LYS A 261 -5.14 -14.24 13.72
CA LYS A 261 -4.91 -12.90 14.25
C LYS A 261 -6.08 -11.95 13.97
N VAL A 262 -6.61 -11.97 12.74
CA VAL A 262 -7.75 -11.15 12.32
C VAL A 262 -9.05 -11.60 12.99
N GLY A 263 -9.21 -12.89 13.24
CA GLY A 263 -10.32 -13.47 13.98
C GLY A 263 -11.55 -13.78 13.13
N GLU A 264 -12.13 -12.80 12.43
CA GLU A 264 -13.35 -12.94 11.65
C GLU A 264 -13.30 -12.25 10.29
N ARG A 265 -14.18 -12.68 9.39
CA ARG A 265 -14.25 -12.17 8.01
C ARG A 265 -14.56 -10.68 7.96
N ARG A 266 -15.47 -10.17 8.78
CA ARG A 266 -15.85 -8.76 8.82
C ARG A 266 -14.67 -7.86 9.19
N THR A 267 -13.87 -8.26 10.16
CA THR A 267 -12.65 -7.53 10.54
C THR A 267 -11.62 -7.54 9.41
N LEU A 268 -11.52 -8.64 8.64
CA LEU A 268 -10.68 -8.70 7.44
C LEU A 268 -11.14 -7.70 6.37
N ASP A 269 -12.45 -7.64 6.13
CA ASP A 269 -13.05 -6.75 5.13
C ASP A 269 -12.73 -5.29 5.46
N GLU A 270 -12.92 -4.89 6.71
CA GLU A 270 -12.61 -3.54 7.20
C GLU A 270 -11.10 -3.26 7.19
N LEU A 271 -10.25 -4.21 7.63
CA LEU A 271 -8.79 -4.05 7.63
C LEU A 271 -8.22 -3.89 6.21
N TYR A 272 -8.75 -4.63 5.24
CA TYR A 272 -8.40 -4.49 3.84
C TYR A 272 -8.71 -3.08 3.33
N LEU A 273 -9.90 -2.57 3.64
CA LEU A 273 -10.33 -1.23 3.20
C LEU A 273 -9.52 -0.10 3.86
N VAL A 274 -9.23 -0.20 5.17
CA VAL A 274 -8.35 0.76 5.87
C VAL A 274 -6.95 0.75 5.26
N SER A 275 -6.36 -0.45 5.07
CA SER A 275 -5.02 -0.60 4.48
C SER A 275 -4.95 -0.05 3.06
N LEU A 276 -5.98 -0.29 2.25
CA LEU A 276 -6.07 0.24 0.89
C LEU A 276 -6.18 1.77 0.90
N ALA A 277 -7.04 2.34 1.75
CA ALA A 277 -7.23 3.77 1.86
C ALA A 277 -5.96 4.49 2.32
N ASP A 278 -5.23 3.93 3.30
CA ASP A 278 -3.92 4.41 3.71
C ASP A 278 -2.95 4.42 2.52
N MET A 279 -2.75 3.27 1.87
CA MET A 279 -1.80 3.15 0.74
C MET A 279 -2.15 4.07 -0.44
N ALA A 280 -3.42 4.27 -0.76
CA ALA A 280 -3.87 5.10 -1.87
C ALA A 280 -3.58 6.60 -1.64
N ASN A 281 -3.46 7.03 -0.38
CA ASN A 281 -3.33 8.43 -0.02
C ASN A 281 -1.94 8.82 0.53
N VAL A 282 -0.96 7.92 0.51
CA VAL A 282 0.44 8.25 0.85
C VAL A 282 1.03 9.23 -0.18
N SER A 283 0.92 8.91 -1.44
CA SER A 283 1.24 9.78 -2.59
C SER A 283 0.61 9.22 -3.88
N PRO A 284 0.42 10.03 -4.93
CA PRO A 284 -0.19 9.57 -6.18
C PRO A 284 0.50 8.39 -6.86
N GLN A 285 1.75 8.12 -6.51
CA GLN A 285 2.57 7.05 -7.11
C GLN A 285 2.84 5.89 -6.14
N TYR A 286 2.35 5.95 -4.90
CA TYR A 286 2.67 4.95 -3.90
C TYR A 286 1.94 3.63 -4.13
N LEU A 287 0.63 3.68 -4.36
CA LEU A 287 -0.18 2.50 -4.65
C LEU A 287 -0.09 2.18 -6.16
N THR A 288 0.86 1.32 -6.50
CA THR A 288 0.94 0.77 -7.87
C THR A 288 -0.10 -0.34 -8.05
N SER A 289 -0.48 -0.62 -9.32
CA SER A 289 -1.36 -1.75 -9.64
C SER A 289 -0.80 -3.09 -9.14
N TRP A 290 0.53 -3.25 -9.12
CA TRP A 290 1.20 -4.40 -8.54
C TRP A 290 0.96 -4.53 -7.02
N LYS A 291 1.13 -3.46 -6.25
CA LYS A 291 0.85 -3.46 -4.80
C LYS A 291 -0.61 -3.76 -4.49
N LEU A 292 -1.51 -3.21 -5.30
CA LEU A 292 -2.94 -3.52 -5.21
C LEU A 292 -3.19 -5.01 -5.43
N THR A 293 -2.62 -5.60 -6.49
CA THR A 293 -2.76 -7.04 -6.76
C THR A 293 -2.27 -7.91 -5.59
N LEU A 294 -1.15 -7.55 -4.95
CA LEU A 294 -0.65 -8.29 -3.78
C LEU A 294 -1.56 -8.15 -2.56
N LEU A 295 -2.10 -6.95 -2.33
CA LEU A 295 -3.05 -6.71 -1.24
C LEU A 295 -4.33 -7.52 -1.45
N ASP A 296 -4.84 -7.53 -2.68
CA ASP A 296 -6.00 -8.30 -3.11
C ASP A 296 -5.77 -9.81 -2.96
N GLU A 297 -4.58 -10.29 -3.33
CA GLU A 297 -4.21 -11.70 -3.16
C GLU A 297 -4.21 -12.13 -1.69
N LEU A 298 -3.60 -11.32 -0.80
CA LEU A 298 -3.60 -11.60 0.64
C LEU A 298 -5.03 -11.67 1.17
N TYR A 299 -5.87 -10.69 0.80
CA TYR A 299 -7.27 -10.67 1.19
C TYR A 299 -8.01 -11.92 0.74
N LEU A 300 -7.93 -12.29 -0.55
CA LEU A 300 -8.65 -13.46 -1.10
C LEU A 300 -8.21 -14.76 -0.44
N ARG A 301 -6.91 -14.96 -0.21
CA ARG A 301 -6.37 -16.15 0.45
C ARG A 301 -6.85 -16.25 1.89
N THR A 302 -6.82 -15.15 2.63
CA THR A 302 -7.30 -15.10 4.01
C THR A 302 -8.81 -15.30 4.09
N ALA A 303 -9.56 -14.71 3.16
CA ALA A 303 -11.00 -14.89 3.04
C ALA A 303 -11.38 -16.37 2.76
N ALA A 304 -10.61 -17.04 1.90
CA ALA A 304 -10.78 -18.47 1.63
C ALA A 304 -10.49 -19.33 2.88
N GLU A 305 -9.49 -18.94 3.70
CA GLU A 305 -9.21 -19.63 4.97
C GLU A 305 -10.39 -19.52 5.94
N PHE A 306 -11.06 -18.35 6.06
CA PHE A 306 -12.29 -18.22 6.84
C PHE A 306 -13.43 -19.09 6.32
N ALA A 307 -13.62 -19.18 5.00
CA ALA A 307 -14.65 -20.01 4.39
C ALA A 307 -14.40 -21.52 4.60
N ASN A 308 -13.13 -21.91 4.75
CA ASN A 308 -12.70 -23.31 4.93
C ASN A 308 -12.52 -23.71 6.40
N ARG A 309 -12.70 -22.79 7.36
CA ARG A 309 -12.69 -23.12 8.80
C ARG A 309 -13.76 -24.19 9.07
N GLY A 310 -13.34 -25.42 9.27
CA GLY A 310 -14.20 -26.59 9.50
C GLY A 310 -14.19 -27.64 8.38
N ARG A 311 -13.63 -27.35 7.21
CA ARG A 311 -13.35 -28.34 6.16
C ARG A 311 -11.86 -28.67 6.13
N ARG A 312 -11.46 -29.66 6.92
CA ARG A 312 -10.13 -30.28 6.78
C ARG A 312 -10.11 -31.15 5.51
N GLU A 313 -9.78 -30.57 4.39
CA GLU A 313 -9.26 -31.32 3.25
C GLU A 313 -7.97 -30.65 2.78
N THR A 314 -6.87 -31.20 3.27
CA THR A 314 -5.55 -31.01 2.64
C THR A 314 -5.56 -31.84 1.37
N ILE A 315 -6.07 -31.27 0.27
CA ILE A 315 -5.89 -31.89 -1.03
C ILE A 315 -4.47 -31.57 -1.48
N ALA A 316 -3.53 -32.43 -1.12
CA ALA A 316 -2.28 -32.55 -1.87
C ALA A 316 -2.65 -33.06 -3.26
N ARG A 317 -2.93 -32.14 -4.17
CA ARG A 317 -3.31 -32.45 -5.55
C ARG A 317 -2.11 -33.08 -6.24
N ARG A 318 -2.20 -34.34 -6.64
CA ARG A 318 -1.19 -34.97 -7.50
C ARG A 318 -1.10 -34.21 -8.82
N PRO A 319 0.12 -33.90 -9.31
CA PRO A 319 0.29 -33.29 -10.62
C PRO A 319 -0.37 -34.16 -11.69
N ARG A 320 -0.91 -33.53 -12.73
CA ARG A 320 -1.46 -34.24 -13.90
C ARG A 320 -0.32 -34.55 -14.87
N SER A 321 -0.53 -35.48 -15.77
CA SER A 321 0.46 -35.89 -16.76
C SER A 321 0.90 -34.78 -17.73
N ASP A 322 0.11 -33.71 -17.85
CA ASP A 322 0.35 -32.53 -18.65
C ASP A 322 0.98 -31.35 -17.86
N GLU A 323 1.37 -31.58 -16.62
CA GLU A 323 2.00 -30.59 -15.74
C GLU A 323 3.45 -31.00 -15.41
N PRO A 324 4.36 -30.07 -15.08
CA PRO A 324 5.70 -30.40 -14.60
C PRO A 324 5.66 -31.26 -13.35
N GLU A 325 6.52 -32.26 -13.28
CA GLU A 325 6.67 -33.15 -12.13
C GLU A 325 7.92 -32.83 -11.32
N GLY A 326 7.94 -33.24 -10.04
CA GLY A 326 9.11 -33.12 -9.18
C GLY A 326 9.33 -31.73 -8.60
N LEU A 327 8.42 -30.78 -8.84
CA LEU A 327 8.45 -29.45 -8.24
C LEU A 327 7.84 -29.44 -6.83
N PRO A 328 8.23 -28.50 -5.97
CA PRO A 328 7.70 -28.43 -4.60
C PRO A 328 6.20 -28.10 -4.59
N PRO A 329 5.44 -28.49 -3.53
CA PRO A 329 4.02 -28.19 -3.41
C PRO A 329 3.65 -26.72 -3.64
N ARG A 330 4.53 -25.81 -3.26
CA ARG A 330 4.42 -24.37 -3.49
C ARG A 330 4.21 -24.03 -4.97
N TYR A 331 4.89 -24.69 -5.89
CA TYR A 331 4.74 -24.47 -7.33
C TYR A 331 3.27 -24.67 -7.78
N TYR A 332 2.65 -25.77 -7.34
CA TYR A 332 1.28 -26.12 -7.71
C TYR A 332 0.23 -25.23 -7.04
N SER A 333 0.59 -24.55 -5.96
CA SER A 333 -0.27 -23.57 -5.27
C SER A 333 -0.17 -22.17 -5.90
N LEU A 334 0.96 -21.84 -6.53
CA LEU A 334 1.24 -20.54 -7.15
C LEU A 334 0.60 -20.40 -8.51
N PHE A 335 0.65 -21.44 -9.32
CA PHE A 335 0.29 -21.37 -10.71
C PHE A 335 -0.99 -22.17 -10.97
N ASP A 336 -1.90 -21.59 -11.77
CA ASP A 336 -3.09 -22.29 -12.24
C ASP A 336 -2.72 -23.38 -13.27
N GLN A 337 -3.71 -24.16 -13.67
CA GLN A 337 -3.51 -25.30 -14.55
C GLN A 337 -3.02 -24.88 -15.95
N GLU A 338 -3.50 -23.75 -16.47
CA GLU A 338 -3.12 -23.26 -17.80
C GLU A 338 -1.65 -22.88 -17.83
N LEU A 339 -1.21 -22.07 -16.87
CA LEU A 339 0.18 -21.65 -16.75
C LEU A 339 1.14 -22.83 -16.48
N ARG A 340 0.70 -23.82 -15.71
CA ARG A 340 1.52 -25.04 -15.49
C ARG A 340 1.73 -25.84 -16.78
N ARG A 341 0.75 -25.87 -17.70
CA ARG A 341 0.90 -26.48 -19.03
C ARG A 341 1.87 -25.67 -19.90
N GLU A 342 1.78 -24.34 -19.87
CA GLU A 342 2.74 -23.45 -20.55
C GLU A 342 4.15 -23.74 -20.05
N HIS A 343 4.37 -23.81 -18.73
CA HIS A 343 5.65 -24.16 -18.14
C HIS A 343 6.14 -25.53 -18.60
N ARG A 344 5.24 -26.53 -18.67
CA ARG A 344 5.60 -27.87 -19.16
C ARG A 344 6.04 -27.79 -20.62
N SER A 345 5.35 -27.06 -21.48
CA SER A 345 5.71 -26.88 -22.87
C SER A 345 7.09 -26.24 -23.04
N LEU A 346 7.40 -25.18 -22.27
CA LEU A 346 8.70 -24.53 -22.29
C LEU A 346 9.84 -25.48 -21.83
N LEU A 347 9.60 -26.29 -20.80
CA LEU A 347 10.56 -27.28 -20.32
C LEU A 347 10.83 -28.35 -21.39
N ASP A 348 9.81 -28.86 -22.07
CA ASP A 348 9.94 -29.86 -23.11
C ASP A 348 10.60 -29.26 -24.39
N GLU A 349 10.31 -28.00 -24.72
CA GLU A 349 10.94 -27.26 -25.80
C GLU A 349 12.43 -27.06 -25.54
N LEU A 350 12.84 -26.61 -24.34
CA LEU A 350 14.25 -26.44 -24.01
C LEU A 350 15.03 -27.76 -24.14
N ARG A 351 14.41 -28.88 -23.75
CA ARG A 351 15.07 -30.21 -23.80
C ARG A 351 15.17 -30.75 -25.22
N SER A 352 14.29 -30.38 -26.12
CA SER A 352 14.26 -30.86 -27.51
C SER A 352 14.94 -29.94 -28.52
N SER A 353 15.21 -28.70 -28.15
CA SER A 353 15.84 -27.69 -28.98
C SER A 353 17.35 -27.55 -28.68
N SER A 354 18.06 -26.79 -29.52
CA SER A 354 19.43 -26.37 -29.29
C SER A 354 19.54 -25.05 -28.47
N GLU A 355 18.43 -24.53 -28.03
CA GLU A 355 18.38 -23.27 -27.27
C GLU A 355 18.96 -23.48 -25.86
N THR A 356 19.70 -22.49 -25.40
CA THR A 356 20.28 -22.49 -24.04
C THR A 356 19.39 -21.82 -23.01
N ILE A 357 18.42 -21.03 -23.46
CA ILE A 357 17.44 -20.30 -22.66
C ILE A 357 16.17 -20.08 -23.46
N LEU A 358 15.03 -20.26 -22.83
CA LEU A 358 13.74 -19.84 -23.33
C LEU A 358 13.17 -18.75 -22.43
N VAL A 359 12.50 -17.80 -23.05
CA VAL A 359 11.87 -16.66 -22.37
C VAL A 359 10.45 -16.50 -22.91
N ASP A 360 9.50 -16.53 -22.01
CA ASP A 360 8.10 -16.21 -22.28
C ASP A 360 7.68 -14.93 -21.53
N LEU A 361 6.88 -14.11 -22.18
CA LEU A 361 6.40 -12.83 -21.65
C LEU A 361 4.88 -12.77 -21.75
N ALA A 362 4.23 -12.50 -20.63
CA ALA A 362 2.81 -12.27 -20.56
C ALA A 362 2.48 -10.97 -19.80
N GLU A 363 1.65 -10.13 -20.41
CA GLU A 363 1.18 -8.93 -19.74
C GLU A 363 0.23 -9.30 -18.60
N GLY A 364 0.47 -8.73 -17.41
CA GLY A 364 -0.38 -8.86 -16.24
C GLY A 364 -0.87 -7.51 -15.74
N SER A 365 -1.84 -7.51 -14.84
CA SER A 365 -2.29 -6.27 -14.20
C SER A 365 -1.16 -5.65 -13.39
N GLY A 366 -0.52 -4.62 -13.93
CA GLY A 366 0.50 -3.80 -13.29
C GLY A 366 1.94 -4.30 -13.31
N ALA A 367 2.20 -5.51 -13.79
CA ALA A 367 3.55 -6.01 -14.01
C ALA A 367 3.54 -7.06 -15.14
N THR A 368 4.63 -7.12 -15.90
CA THR A 368 4.82 -8.16 -16.91
C THR A 368 5.36 -9.43 -16.24
N ARG A 369 4.72 -10.57 -16.50
CA ARG A 369 5.26 -11.88 -16.14
C ARG A 369 6.32 -12.27 -17.18
N LEU A 370 7.50 -12.61 -16.69
CA LEU A 370 8.60 -13.10 -17.46
C LEU A 370 8.96 -14.51 -16.95
N THR A 371 8.73 -15.55 -17.74
CA THR A 371 9.14 -16.91 -17.45
C THR A 371 10.46 -17.19 -18.13
N VAL A 372 11.46 -17.64 -17.39
CA VAL A 372 12.78 -18.00 -17.88
C VAL A 372 13.03 -19.48 -17.60
N VAL A 373 13.37 -20.24 -18.65
CA VAL A 373 13.75 -21.64 -18.55
C VAL A 373 15.16 -21.81 -19.13
N THR A 374 16.10 -22.31 -18.31
CA THR A 374 17.51 -22.48 -18.70
C THR A 374 18.19 -23.54 -17.82
N ALA A 375 19.41 -23.95 -18.18
CA ALA A 375 20.18 -24.82 -17.31
C ALA A 375 20.43 -24.17 -15.95
N ASP A 376 20.10 -24.90 -14.87
CA ASP A 376 20.31 -24.39 -13.50
C ASP A 376 21.80 -24.29 -13.19
N ARG A 377 22.21 -23.16 -12.66
CA ARG A 377 23.60 -22.90 -12.28
C ARG A 377 23.69 -21.89 -11.14
N ARG A 378 24.74 -21.97 -10.38
CA ARG A 378 25.06 -21.07 -9.29
C ARG A 378 25.08 -19.62 -9.75
N GLY A 379 24.38 -18.75 -9.02
CA GLY A 379 24.32 -17.32 -9.30
C GLY A 379 23.41 -16.93 -10.46
N LEU A 380 22.61 -17.85 -10.97
CA LEU A 380 21.67 -17.61 -12.09
C LEU A 380 20.79 -16.40 -11.82
N LEU A 381 20.16 -16.32 -10.65
CA LEU A 381 19.30 -15.18 -10.28
C LEU A 381 20.06 -13.83 -10.33
N ALA A 382 21.31 -13.79 -9.89
CA ALA A 382 22.13 -12.59 -9.95
C ALA A 382 22.40 -12.14 -11.39
N ILE A 383 22.63 -13.09 -12.30
CA ILE A 383 22.88 -12.82 -13.72
C ILE A 383 21.61 -12.32 -14.39
N LEU A 384 20.50 -13.02 -14.18
CA LEU A 384 19.20 -12.66 -14.78
C LEU A 384 18.71 -11.29 -14.30
N THR A 385 18.75 -11.03 -12.99
CA THR A 385 18.33 -9.74 -12.44
C THR A 385 19.24 -8.58 -12.87
N ALA A 386 20.54 -8.80 -13.04
CA ALA A 386 21.45 -7.80 -13.59
C ALA A 386 21.13 -7.51 -15.08
N GLY A 387 20.92 -8.55 -15.89
CA GLY A 387 20.54 -8.41 -17.30
C GLY A 387 19.21 -7.69 -17.48
N LEU A 388 18.20 -8.01 -16.67
CA LEU A 388 16.90 -7.30 -16.70
C LEU A 388 17.05 -5.82 -16.32
N ALA A 389 17.88 -5.51 -15.32
CA ALA A 389 18.15 -4.12 -14.94
C ALA A 389 18.83 -3.31 -16.05
N GLU A 390 19.71 -3.92 -16.87
CA GLU A 390 20.36 -3.31 -18.03
C GLU A 390 19.35 -2.97 -19.15
N LEU A 391 18.29 -3.77 -19.28
CA LEU A 391 17.17 -3.52 -20.17
C LEU A 391 16.19 -2.46 -19.63
N GLY A 392 16.46 -1.89 -18.46
CA GLY A 392 15.56 -0.93 -17.82
C GLY A 392 14.36 -1.56 -17.15
N LEU A 393 14.39 -2.88 -16.92
CA LEU A 393 13.37 -3.62 -16.20
C LEU A 393 13.76 -3.76 -14.72
N GLU A 394 12.79 -3.55 -13.86
CA GLU A 394 12.93 -3.72 -12.42
C GLU A 394 12.17 -4.98 -12.00
N VAL A 395 12.88 -5.88 -11.32
CA VAL A 395 12.27 -7.10 -10.77
C VAL A 395 11.58 -6.76 -9.46
N VAL A 396 10.26 -6.93 -9.41
CA VAL A 396 9.44 -6.73 -8.20
C VAL A 396 9.14 -8.03 -7.47
N ALA A 397 9.18 -9.16 -8.17
CA ALA A 397 9.08 -10.48 -7.56
C ALA A 397 9.78 -11.52 -8.44
N ALA A 398 10.31 -12.57 -7.80
CA ALA A 398 10.85 -13.74 -8.49
C ALA A 398 10.50 -15.00 -7.71
N ASP A 399 9.95 -15.99 -8.41
CA ASP A 399 9.66 -17.32 -7.90
C ASP A 399 10.62 -18.28 -8.61
N ILE A 400 11.51 -18.88 -7.83
CA ILE A 400 12.65 -19.65 -8.32
C ILE A 400 12.40 -21.14 -8.09
N PHE A 401 12.56 -21.95 -9.13
CA PHE A 401 12.38 -23.40 -9.06
C PHE A 401 13.48 -24.12 -9.83
N SER A 402 13.98 -25.19 -9.25
CA SER A 402 14.86 -26.15 -9.92
C SER A 402 14.07 -27.42 -10.22
N VAL A 403 13.92 -27.73 -11.50
CA VAL A 403 13.29 -28.97 -11.97
C VAL A 403 14.35 -30.07 -11.93
N PRO A 404 14.07 -31.24 -11.32
CA PRO A 404 15.05 -32.29 -11.09
C PRO A 404 15.30 -33.14 -12.35
N PHE A 405 15.68 -32.49 -13.45
CA PHE A 405 16.20 -33.12 -14.66
C PHE A 405 17.70 -33.32 -14.55
N GLU A 406 18.28 -34.09 -15.44
CA GLU A 406 19.74 -34.18 -15.60
C GLU A 406 20.14 -33.71 -17.00
N PRO A 407 20.83 -32.54 -17.14
CA PRO A 407 21.15 -31.59 -16.06
C PRO A 407 19.91 -30.89 -15.48
N LYS A 408 20.04 -30.36 -14.24
CA LYS A 408 18.96 -29.56 -13.60
C LYS A 408 18.59 -28.38 -14.48
N ILE A 409 17.29 -28.08 -14.56
CA ILE A 409 16.74 -26.95 -15.29
C ILE A 409 16.10 -25.98 -14.30
N ALA A 410 16.48 -24.71 -14.38
CA ALA A 410 15.82 -23.64 -13.67
C ALA A 410 14.54 -23.23 -14.42
N LEU A 411 13.47 -23.09 -13.68
CA LEU A 411 12.19 -22.48 -14.10
C LEU A 411 11.94 -21.28 -13.19
N ASP A 412 12.33 -20.11 -13.65
CA ASP A 412 12.24 -18.86 -12.89
C ASP A 412 11.13 -17.98 -13.44
N VAL A 413 10.21 -17.59 -12.58
CA VAL A 413 9.09 -16.73 -12.95
C VAL A 413 9.27 -15.37 -12.28
N PHE A 414 9.62 -14.39 -13.08
CA PHE A 414 9.78 -13.00 -12.65
C PHE A 414 8.51 -12.20 -12.87
N ARG A 415 8.29 -11.23 -12.00
CA ARG A 415 7.40 -10.11 -12.28
C ARG A 415 8.25 -8.86 -12.39
N VAL A 416 8.13 -8.19 -13.54
CA VAL A 416 8.97 -7.04 -13.86
C VAL A 416 8.11 -5.83 -14.20
N VAL A 417 8.61 -4.65 -13.83
CA VAL A 417 8.04 -3.37 -14.20
C VAL A 417 9.10 -2.52 -14.90
N PRO A 418 8.73 -1.68 -15.85
CA PRO A 418 9.69 -0.76 -16.44
C PRO A 418 10.10 0.30 -15.41
N ARG A 419 11.38 0.63 -15.37
CA ARG A 419 11.92 1.70 -14.52
C ARG A 419 11.40 3.07 -14.91
N ASP A 420 11.15 3.29 -16.18
CA ASP A 420 10.54 4.48 -16.74
C ASP A 420 9.22 4.11 -17.40
N PRO A 421 8.07 4.48 -16.82
CA PRO A 421 6.76 4.21 -17.42
C PRO A 421 6.60 4.79 -18.83
N ALA A 422 7.32 5.87 -19.16
CA ALA A 422 7.32 6.44 -20.49
C ALA A 422 8.08 5.57 -21.53
N ALA A 423 8.95 4.68 -21.07
CA ALA A 423 9.65 3.74 -21.94
C ALA A 423 8.74 2.66 -22.53
N LEU A 424 7.58 2.38 -21.90
CA LEU A 424 6.54 1.47 -22.42
C LEU A 424 5.75 2.06 -23.60
N GLN A 425 5.80 3.39 -23.79
CA GLN A 425 5.11 4.07 -24.92
C GLN A 425 5.94 4.08 -26.20
N ARG A 426 7.10 3.42 -26.24
CA ARG A 426 7.77 3.18 -27.52
C ARG A 426 6.88 2.25 -28.34
N PRO A 427 6.60 2.58 -29.60
CA PRO A 427 5.74 1.76 -30.43
C PRO A 427 6.28 0.34 -30.44
N HIS A 428 5.42 -0.62 -30.13
CA HIS A 428 5.66 -2.06 -30.30
C HIS A 428 5.67 -2.42 -31.80
N ASP A 429 6.36 -1.60 -32.61
CA ASP A 429 6.36 -1.76 -34.06
C ASP A 429 7.39 -2.78 -34.60
N ASP A 430 8.27 -3.30 -33.70
CA ASP A 430 9.20 -4.37 -34.06
C ASP A 430 8.98 -5.61 -33.16
N GLY A 431 7.92 -6.25 -33.37
CA GLY A 431 7.46 -7.65 -33.25
C GLY A 431 8.10 -8.63 -32.29
N ASP A 432 9.19 -8.38 -31.57
CA ASP A 432 9.81 -9.43 -30.75
C ASP A 432 10.62 -8.91 -29.54
N TRP A 433 9.90 -8.28 -28.62
CA TRP A 433 10.52 -7.87 -27.35
C TRP A 433 10.99 -9.09 -26.53
N ALA A 434 10.27 -10.21 -26.60
CA ALA A 434 10.68 -11.46 -25.96
C ALA A 434 12.00 -11.96 -26.55
N ALA A 435 12.21 -11.91 -27.87
CA ALA A 435 13.48 -12.28 -28.49
C ALA A 435 14.61 -11.31 -28.13
N GLN A 436 14.33 -10.03 -27.96
CA GLN A 436 15.33 -9.06 -27.49
C GLN A 436 15.77 -9.37 -26.07
N VAL A 437 14.82 -9.60 -25.13
CA VAL A 437 15.12 -10.02 -23.76
C VAL A 437 15.88 -11.33 -23.75
N ARG A 438 15.42 -12.33 -24.51
CA ARG A 438 16.09 -13.62 -24.62
C ARG A 438 17.54 -13.47 -25.08
N ARG A 439 17.77 -12.75 -26.18
CA ARG A 439 19.13 -12.53 -26.72
C ARG A 439 20.04 -11.86 -25.71
N HIS A 440 19.56 -10.80 -25.05
CA HIS A 440 20.35 -10.11 -24.05
C HIS A 440 20.70 -11.01 -22.85
N LEU A 441 19.73 -11.78 -22.35
CA LEU A 441 19.99 -12.74 -21.27
C LEU A 441 20.93 -13.88 -21.70
N GLN A 442 20.84 -14.38 -22.94
CA GLN A 442 21.80 -15.35 -23.50
C GLN A 442 23.23 -14.80 -23.49
N GLU A 443 23.42 -13.57 -23.97
CA GLU A 443 24.72 -12.91 -23.98
C GLU A 443 25.27 -12.76 -22.56
N ARG A 444 24.44 -12.37 -21.61
CA ARG A 444 24.83 -12.24 -20.21
C ARG A 444 25.18 -13.60 -19.57
N LEU A 445 24.44 -14.65 -19.87
CA LEU A 445 24.73 -16.00 -19.42
C LEU A 445 26.04 -16.53 -19.98
N ALA A 446 26.34 -16.26 -21.25
CA ALA A 446 27.60 -16.67 -21.88
C ALA A 446 28.83 -15.93 -21.34
N GLN A 447 28.68 -14.66 -20.94
CA GLN A 447 29.72 -13.80 -20.39
C GLN A 447 29.87 -13.91 -18.87
N ALA A 448 28.97 -14.62 -18.21
CA ALA A 448 28.91 -14.62 -16.75
C ALA A 448 30.11 -15.37 -16.14
N PRO A 449 30.70 -14.84 -15.07
CA PRO A 449 31.82 -15.42 -14.39
C PRO A 449 31.49 -16.82 -13.83
N SER A 450 32.48 -17.71 -13.83
CA SER A 450 32.40 -19.01 -13.17
C SER A 450 32.26 -18.88 -11.65
N GLY A 451 31.82 -19.93 -10.97
CA GLY A 451 31.49 -19.93 -9.53
C GLY A 451 32.52 -19.31 -8.58
N GLU A 452 33.82 -19.43 -8.88
CA GLU A 452 34.91 -18.81 -8.07
C GLU A 452 34.91 -17.27 -8.17
N ALA A 453 34.65 -16.71 -9.35
CA ALA A 453 34.60 -15.24 -9.53
C ALA A 453 33.37 -14.59 -8.88
N LEU A 454 32.35 -15.36 -8.48
CA LEU A 454 31.23 -14.86 -7.71
C LEU A 454 31.60 -14.58 -6.24
N ARG A 455 32.68 -15.18 -5.72
CA ARG A 455 33.17 -14.92 -4.35
C ARG A 455 33.87 -13.56 -4.21
N GLU A 456 34.37 -13.01 -5.31
CA GLU A 456 34.92 -11.65 -5.27
C GLU A 456 33.85 -10.60 -5.09
N PRO A 457 34.07 -9.57 -4.26
CA PRO A 457 33.13 -8.49 -4.11
C PRO A 457 32.81 -7.83 -5.46
N ALA A 458 31.54 -7.54 -5.71
CA ALA A 458 31.17 -6.79 -6.90
C ALA A 458 31.89 -5.43 -6.94
N PRO A 459 32.28 -4.92 -8.13
CA PRO A 459 32.88 -3.60 -8.24
C PRO A 459 31.95 -2.54 -7.62
N PRO A 460 32.49 -1.49 -6.96
CA PRO A 460 31.68 -0.49 -6.27
C PRO A 460 30.65 0.15 -7.18
N LEU A 461 29.46 0.44 -6.63
CA LEU A 461 28.38 1.09 -7.36
C LEU A 461 28.81 2.48 -7.86
N PRO A 462 28.46 2.87 -9.10
CA PRO A 462 28.72 4.21 -9.60
C PRO A 462 27.94 5.25 -8.74
N THR A 463 28.62 6.31 -8.29
CA THR A 463 27.96 7.41 -7.61
C THR A 463 27.22 8.26 -8.65
N ARG A 464 25.91 8.49 -8.48
CA ARG A 464 25.18 9.48 -9.28
C ARG A 464 25.79 10.87 -9.08
N ALA A 465 26.09 11.57 -10.16
CA ALA A 465 26.55 12.95 -10.12
C ALA A 465 25.42 13.86 -9.56
N GLY A 466 25.72 14.64 -8.52
CA GLY A 466 24.89 15.79 -8.14
C GLY A 466 24.10 15.72 -6.84
N GLY A 467 24.35 14.80 -5.91
CA GLY A 467 23.64 14.79 -4.63
C GLY A 467 24.56 14.57 -3.41
N ARG A 468 24.42 15.41 -2.36
CA ARG A 468 24.98 15.09 -1.03
C ARG A 468 24.36 13.76 -0.55
N GLN A 469 25.07 12.65 -0.73
CA GLN A 469 24.63 11.35 -0.20
C GLN A 469 24.66 11.39 1.33
N ARG A 470 23.48 11.43 1.96
CA ARG A 470 23.35 10.94 3.33
C ARG A 470 23.82 9.49 3.35
N ARG A 471 24.71 9.13 4.28
CA ARG A 471 25.10 7.73 4.55
C ARG A 471 23.84 6.94 4.89
N ALA A 472 23.28 6.23 3.92
CA ALA A 472 22.25 5.27 4.25
C ALA A 472 22.92 3.99 4.73
N THR A 473 22.55 3.58 5.90
CA THR A 473 22.95 2.29 6.48
C THR A 473 22.06 1.20 5.87
N THR A 474 22.68 0.23 5.18
CA THR A 474 22.00 -1.00 4.80
C THR A 474 21.60 -1.76 6.06
N LYS A 475 20.30 -1.97 6.25
CA LYS A 475 19.76 -2.77 7.35
C LYS A 475 19.50 -4.18 6.84
N ILE A 476 19.93 -5.18 7.58
CA ILE A 476 19.73 -6.60 7.26
C ILE A 476 19.14 -7.24 8.51
N ARG A 477 17.99 -7.90 8.35
CA ARG A 477 17.30 -8.63 9.43
C ARG A 477 17.13 -10.07 8.99
N PHE A 478 17.18 -10.98 9.94
CA PHE A 478 16.91 -12.39 9.75
C PHE A 478 15.72 -12.80 10.60
N SER A 479 14.80 -13.56 10.02
CA SER A 479 13.70 -14.22 10.72
C SER A 479 13.49 -15.61 10.13
N GLU A 480 12.71 -16.43 10.78
CA GLU A 480 12.32 -17.74 10.24
C GLU A 480 10.93 -17.64 9.62
N ASP A 481 10.67 -18.48 8.62
CA ASP A 481 9.31 -18.63 8.12
C ASP A 481 8.43 -19.32 9.18
N PRO A 482 7.10 -19.21 9.11
CA PRO A 482 6.20 -19.81 10.10
C PRO A 482 6.40 -21.31 10.28
N ALA A 483 6.81 -22.03 9.23
CA ALA A 483 7.12 -23.46 9.29
C ALA A 483 8.48 -23.77 9.94
N GLY A 484 9.34 -22.76 10.18
CA GLY A 484 10.67 -22.92 10.74
C GLY A 484 11.66 -23.64 9.82
N CYS A 485 11.32 -23.78 8.54
CA CYS A 485 12.10 -24.53 7.55
C CYS A 485 13.06 -23.65 6.75
N ARG A 486 12.77 -22.36 6.66
CA ARG A 486 13.53 -21.40 5.85
C ARG A 486 13.97 -20.19 6.70
N THR A 487 15.07 -19.58 6.30
CA THR A 487 15.45 -18.26 6.79
C THR A 487 14.96 -17.19 5.84
N ILE A 488 14.29 -16.18 6.38
CA ILE A 488 13.86 -14.98 5.68
C ILE A 488 14.92 -13.91 5.91
N VAL A 489 15.44 -13.34 4.83
CA VAL A 489 16.48 -12.30 4.85
C VAL A 489 15.88 -11.00 4.32
N ASP A 490 15.59 -10.06 5.22
CA ASP A 490 15.10 -8.73 4.88
C ASP A 490 16.29 -7.77 4.71
N VAL A 491 16.41 -7.13 3.54
CA VAL A 491 17.47 -6.17 3.21
C VAL A 491 16.86 -4.83 2.84
N GLU A 492 17.05 -3.82 3.67
CA GLU A 492 16.67 -2.43 3.39
C GLU A 492 17.92 -1.65 2.98
N THR A 493 17.91 -1.03 1.81
CA THR A 493 19.04 -0.25 1.29
C THR A 493 18.60 0.89 0.39
N ILE A 494 19.55 1.70 -0.11
CA ILE A 494 19.25 2.75 -1.10
C ILE A 494 19.21 2.15 -2.51
N GLU A 495 18.28 2.66 -3.32
CA GLU A 495 18.19 2.35 -4.74
C GLU A 495 19.47 2.73 -5.47
N ASN A 496 20.05 1.73 -6.12
CA ASN A 496 21.10 1.90 -7.12
C ASN A 496 20.87 0.88 -8.24
N PRO A 497 21.20 1.19 -9.50
CA PRO A 497 21.03 0.26 -10.60
C PRO A 497 21.73 -1.08 -10.30
N GLY A 498 20.97 -2.19 -10.45
CA GLY A 498 21.49 -3.53 -10.22
C GLY A 498 21.65 -3.96 -8.76
N VAL A 499 21.03 -3.26 -7.80
CA VAL A 499 21.05 -3.61 -6.36
C VAL A 499 20.54 -5.03 -6.14
N ALA A 500 19.44 -5.43 -6.78
CA ALA A 500 18.88 -6.77 -6.69
C ALA A 500 19.92 -7.85 -7.09
N GLY A 501 20.57 -7.68 -8.22
CA GLY A 501 21.63 -8.59 -8.68
C GLY A 501 22.82 -8.67 -7.73
N ARG A 502 23.19 -7.56 -7.08
CA ARG A 502 24.28 -7.53 -6.08
C ARG A 502 23.91 -8.23 -4.79
N ILE A 503 22.68 -8.08 -4.34
CA ILE A 503 22.21 -8.81 -3.17
C ILE A 503 22.16 -10.30 -3.52
N SER A 504 21.57 -10.69 -4.66
CA SER A 504 21.52 -12.09 -5.11
C SER A 504 22.91 -12.71 -5.30
N ARG A 505 23.90 -11.93 -5.78
CA ARG A 505 25.30 -12.35 -5.86
C ARG A 505 25.88 -12.72 -4.48
N SER A 506 25.43 -12.05 -3.41
CA SER A 506 25.94 -12.34 -2.06
C SER A 506 25.53 -13.73 -1.59
N PHE A 507 24.34 -14.19 -1.95
CA PHE A 507 23.90 -15.56 -1.67
C PHE A 507 24.71 -16.57 -2.48
N ALA A 508 24.88 -16.33 -3.78
CA ALA A 508 25.68 -17.18 -4.64
C ALA A 508 27.15 -17.30 -4.19
N ALA A 509 27.73 -16.22 -3.62
CA ALA A 509 29.10 -16.24 -3.07
C ALA A 509 29.26 -17.20 -1.89
N LEU A 510 28.20 -17.47 -1.15
CA LEU A 510 28.17 -18.35 0.02
C LEU A 510 27.50 -19.70 -0.25
N ASP A 511 27.22 -20.02 -1.50
CA ASP A 511 26.57 -21.27 -1.91
C ASP A 511 25.16 -21.45 -1.37
N LEU A 512 24.43 -20.33 -1.24
CA LEU A 512 23.07 -20.30 -0.76
C LEU A 512 22.11 -20.18 -1.93
N ASP A 513 21.15 -21.09 -2.00
CA ASP A 513 20.09 -21.08 -3.01
C ASP A 513 18.94 -20.19 -2.54
N ILE A 514 18.48 -19.31 -3.44
CA ILE A 514 17.32 -18.45 -3.22
C ILE A 514 16.09 -19.15 -3.81
N GLU A 515 15.10 -19.39 -2.98
CA GLU A 515 13.82 -19.99 -3.40
C GLU A 515 12.80 -18.94 -3.81
N ILE A 516 12.78 -17.80 -3.10
CA ILE A 516 11.85 -16.69 -3.35
C ILE A 516 12.60 -15.38 -3.18
N ALA A 517 12.34 -14.44 -4.06
CA ALA A 517 12.77 -13.07 -3.90
C ALA A 517 11.57 -12.11 -4.07
N ARG A 518 11.45 -11.15 -3.16
CA ARG A 518 10.54 -10.02 -3.26
C ARG A 518 11.37 -8.75 -3.20
N ILE A 519 11.24 -7.89 -4.18
CA ILE A 519 12.07 -6.69 -4.29
C ILE A 519 11.14 -5.52 -4.56
N ASN A 520 11.06 -4.61 -3.63
CA ASN A 520 10.27 -3.39 -3.76
C ASN A 520 11.20 -2.18 -3.78
N THR A 521 11.06 -1.35 -4.79
CA THR A 521 11.83 -0.11 -4.92
C THR A 521 10.91 1.08 -4.79
N GLU A 522 11.09 1.86 -3.73
CA GLU A 522 10.30 3.04 -3.46
C GLU A 522 11.18 4.25 -3.19
N MET A 523 10.95 5.35 -3.91
CA MET A 523 11.57 6.68 -3.68
C MET A 523 13.03 6.63 -3.23
N ARG A 524 13.89 5.83 -3.91
CA ARG A 524 15.31 5.60 -3.60
C ARG A 524 15.59 4.64 -2.44
N ARG A 525 14.64 3.89 -1.97
CA ARG A 525 14.82 2.75 -1.06
C ARG A 525 14.52 1.46 -1.79
N VAL A 526 15.29 0.44 -1.49
CA VAL A 526 15.04 -0.93 -1.92
C VAL A 526 14.81 -1.76 -0.68
N ASP A 527 13.63 -2.35 -0.60
CA ASP A 527 13.26 -3.35 0.39
C ASP A 527 13.25 -4.70 -0.34
N ALA A 528 14.21 -5.55 -0.03
CA ALA A 528 14.33 -6.86 -0.66
C ALA A 528 14.22 -7.96 0.40
N VAL A 529 13.38 -8.94 0.14
CA VAL A 529 13.16 -10.09 1.02
C VAL A 529 13.50 -11.37 0.26
N PHE A 530 14.36 -12.17 0.83
CA PHE A 530 14.79 -13.44 0.24
C PHE A 530 14.45 -14.58 1.19
N TYR A 531 13.95 -15.68 0.65
CA TYR A 531 13.75 -16.93 1.34
C TYR A 531 14.82 -17.90 0.88
N VAL A 532 15.57 -18.43 1.84
CA VAL A 532 16.64 -19.40 1.63
C VAL A 532 16.47 -20.57 2.58
N SER A 533 17.18 -21.65 2.34
CA SER A 533 17.30 -22.77 3.29
C SER A 533 17.71 -22.26 4.67
N LYS A 534 17.32 -22.95 5.73
CA LYS A 534 17.59 -22.54 7.12
C LYS A 534 19.09 -22.29 7.35
N LEU A 535 19.41 -21.08 7.84
CA LEU A 535 20.76 -20.64 8.15
C LEU A 535 21.01 -20.67 9.66
N ASP A 536 22.20 -21.10 10.05
CA ASP A 536 22.70 -20.91 11.40
C ASP A 536 23.22 -19.48 11.64
N ASP A 537 23.59 -19.15 12.87
CA ASP A 537 24.01 -17.80 13.24
C ASP A 537 25.34 -17.37 12.58
N GLU A 538 26.26 -18.31 12.32
CA GLU A 538 27.52 -18.04 11.63
C GLU A 538 27.27 -17.69 10.17
N GLN A 539 26.46 -18.48 9.48
CA GLN A 539 26.03 -18.23 8.10
C GLN A 539 25.27 -16.90 7.95
N ARG A 540 24.36 -16.57 8.89
CA ARG A 540 23.68 -15.26 8.93
C ARG A 540 24.67 -14.12 9.06
N GLY A 541 25.64 -14.25 9.96
CA GLY A 541 26.70 -13.26 10.18
C GLY A 541 27.57 -13.05 8.94
N GLU A 542 27.96 -14.12 8.26
CA GLU A 542 28.77 -14.07 7.05
C GLU A 542 28.00 -13.46 5.87
N LEU A 543 26.76 -13.90 5.66
CA LEU A 543 25.89 -13.35 4.62
C LEU A 543 25.68 -11.84 4.80
N ALA A 544 25.45 -11.38 6.01
CA ALA A 544 25.31 -9.95 6.29
C ALA A 544 26.59 -9.15 5.95
N LYS A 545 27.77 -9.70 6.18
CA LYS A 545 29.05 -9.09 5.81
C LYS A 545 29.20 -8.98 4.29
N VAL A 546 28.91 -10.08 3.57
CA VAL A 546 29.04 -10.13 2.10
C VAL A 546 28.02 -9.20 1.43
N ILE A 547 26.77 -9.16 1.88
CA ILE A 547 25.76 -8.21 1.37
C ILE A 547 26.23 -6.76 1.57
N ARG A 548 26.70 -6.40 2.76
CA ARG A 548 27.23 -5.05 3.01
C ARG A 548 28.44 -4.73 2.15
N ALA A 549 29.31 -5.69 1.88
CA ALA A 549 30.48 -5.51 1.01
C ALA A 549 30.05 -5.24 -0.44
N ASN A 550 29.12 -6.02 -0.97
CA ASN A 550 28.61 -5.90 -2.35
C ASN A 550 27.80 -4.61 -2.58
N LEU A 551 27.22 -4.03 -1.52
CA LEU A 551 26.45 -2.78 -1.59
C LEU A 551 27.27 -1.52 -1.27
N ARG A 552 28.59 -1.65 -1.02
CA ARG A 552 29.46 -0.49 -0.78
C ARG A 552 29.53 0.39 -2.03
N THR A 553 29.33 1.70 -1.84
CA THR A 553 29.59 2.72 -2.86
C THR A 553 31.07 3.13 -2.83
N ARG A 554 31.63 3.57 -3.98
CA ARG A 554 32.98 4.16 -4.02
C ARG A 554 33.02 5.34 -3.06
N ARG A 555 34.02 5.36 -2.15
CA ARG A 555 34.43 6.61 -1.48
C ARG A 555 35.04 7.51 -2.55
N ARG A 556 34.52 8.72 -2.74
CA ARG A 556 35.27 9.80 -3.36
C ARG A 556 36.28 10.36 -2.37
#